data_cf9d69ed579d1f93b35fa28595d36c0d
#
_entry.id   cf9d69ed579d1f93b35fa28595d36c0d
#
_cell.length_a   1.000
_cell.length_b   1.000
_cell.length_c   1.000
_cell.angle_alpha   90.00
_cell.angle_beta   90.00
_cell.angle_gamma   90.00
#
_symmetry.space_group_name_H-M   'P 1'
#
loop_
_entity.id
_entity.type
_entity.pdbx_description
1 polymer ?
#
loop_
_entity_poly.entity_id
_entity_poly.type
_entity_poly.pdbx_seq_one_letter_code
_entity_poly.pdbx_strand_id
1 'polypeptide(L)'
;MERIAVYGAGTIGSCQATLIIGNGLPCTVIGHSERGLERCRKSIEQNWDDLIAEGLATEGNKQAAMALVTITNDPAALQEHTFVFEAVAEGTEEKRAVYETIEQNAAPNVVIASCTSSIDAEILAGLVSHPERLLIAHPFQPVHMLPLVEVVRHEKTAEDTVTRTLALLETLHRQVVVLNRSVPGFLVNRFAQALFRES
;
A
#
# COMPACT_ATOMS: atom_id res chain seq x y z
N MET A 1 -4.05 2.57 -17.30
CA MET A 1 -2.96 2.52 -16.29
C MET A 1 -3.52 3.15 -15.02
N GLU A 2 -3.30 2.55 -13.86
CA GLU A 2 -3.78 3.10 -12.58
C GLU A 2 -3.04 4.38 -12.22
N ARG A 3 -3.76 5.33 -11.62
CA ARG A 3 -3.18 6.50 -10.95
C ARG A 3 -3.12 6.18 -9.46
N ILE A 4 -1.90 6.09 -8.95
CA ILE A 4 -1.59 5.43 -7.69
C ILE A 4 -1.33 6.45 -6.59
N ALA A 5 -2.03 6.28 -5.47
CA ALA A 5 -1.71 6.98 -4.23
C ALA A 5 -1.38 6.00 -3.09
N VAL A 6 -0.71 6.50 -2.09
CA VAL A 6 -0.48 5.85 -0.80
C VAL A 6 -1.08 6.74 0.29
N TYR A 7 -2.05 6.24 1.02
CA TYR A 7 -2.62 6.94 2.16
C TYR A 7 -1.98 6.44 3.45
N GLY A 8 -1.12 7.26 4.02
CA GLY A 8 -0.28 6.95 5.18
C GLY A 8 1.19 7.24 4.93
N ALA A 9 1.75 8.23 5.63
CA ALA A 9 3.13 8.70 5.50
C ALA A 9 4.08 8.03 6.52
N GLY A 10 3.76 6.80 6.96
CA GLY A 10 4.56 5.99 7.87
C GLY A 10 5.59 5.12 7.16
N THR A 11 6.17 4.16 7.90
CA THR A 11 7.21 3.24 7.37
C THR A 11 6.71 2.42 6.17
N ILE A 12 5.53 1.81 6.27
CA ILE A 12 4.96 1.04 5.13
C ILE A 12 4.70 1.96 3.95
N GLY A 13 4.08 3.13 4.19
CA GLY A 13 3.75 4.07 3.12
C GLY A 13 4.98 4.63 2.40
N SER A 14 6.05 4.97 3.13
CA SER A 14 7.30 5.42 2.50
C SER A 14 7.98 4.32 1.68
N CYS A 15 8.00 3.07 2.17
CA CYS A 15 8.53 1.93 1.42
C CYS A 15 7.66 1.60 0.19
N GLN A 16 6.33 1.71 0.30
CA GLN A 16 5.40 1.52 -0.82
C GLN A 16 5.62 2.60 -1.89
N ALA A 17 5.76 3.86 -1.48
CA ALA A 17 6.08 4.95 -2.40
C ALA A 17 7.44 4.73 -3.09
N THR A 18 8.49 4.33 -2.34
CA THR A 18 9.80 3.97 -2.90
C THR A 18 9.68 2.89 -3.99
N LEU A 19 8.89 1.85 -3.73
CA LEU A 19 8.62 0.79 -4.70
C LEU A 19 7.95 1.33 -5.98
N ILE A 20 6.89 2.12 -5.83
CA ILE A 20 6.09 2.63 -6.96
C ILE A 20 6.95 3.52 -7.86
N ILE A 21 7.63 4.52 -7.27
CA ILE A 21 8.48 5.45 -8.04
C ILE A 21 9.73 4.75 -8.60
N GLY A 22 10.23 3.72 -7.93
CA GLY A 22 11.33 2.88 -8.41
C GLY A 22 10.98 2.07 -9.66
N ASN A 23 9.71 1.81 -9.89
CA ASN A 23 9.20 1.21 -11.13
C ASN A 23 8.78 2.27 -12.18
N GLY A 24 9.16 3.53 -12.00
CA GLY A 24 8.90 4.61 -12.95
C GLY A 24 7.44 5.10 -12.96
N LEU A 25 6.65 4.80 -11.94
CA LEU A 25 5.25 5.20 -11.83
C LEU A 25 5.10 6.41 -10.89
N PRO A 26 4.33 7.45 -11.29
CA PRO A 26 3.99 8.54 -10.38
C PRO A 26 3.23 8.03 -9.14
N CYS A 27 3.53 8.63 -7.98
CA CYS A 27 2.91 8.29 -6.72
C CYS A 27 2.59 9.54 -5.91
N THR A 28 1.35 9.64 -5.40
CA THR A 28 0.97 10.66 -4.43
C THR A 28 0.87 10.03 -3.04
N VAL A 29 1.63 10.55 -2.07
CA VAL A 29 1.54 10.13 -0.66
C VAL A 29 0.70 11.14 0.10
N ILE A 30 -0.35 10.67 0.76
CA ILE A 30 -1.20 11.47 1.64
C ILE A 30 -0.83 11.18 3.09
N GLY A 31 -0.50 12.24 3.84
CA GLY A 31 -0.26 12.17 5.29
C GLY A 31 -1.07 13.23 6.03
N HIS A 32 -1.14 13.15 7.36
CA HIS A 32 -1.99 14.02 8.17
C HIS A 32 -1.25 15.20 8.84
N SER A 33 0.08 15.24 8.81
CA SER A 33 0.85 16.29 9.48
C SER A 33 2.13 16.64 8.73
N GLU A 34 2.51 17.90 8.72
CA GLU A 34 3.75 18.40 8.10
C GLU A 34 4.99 17.60 8.57
N ARG A 35 5.09 17.36 9.88
CA ARG A 35 6.18 16.55 10.46
C ARG A 35 6.19 15.12 9.94
N GLY A 36 5.00 14.54 9.69
CA GLY A 36 4.84 13.20 9.09
C GLY A 36 5.30 13.18 7.64
N LEU A 37 4.91 14.20 6.86
CA LEU A 37 5.30 14.34 5.46
C LEU A 37 6.81 14.50 5.30
N GLU A 38 7.43 15.34 6.13
CA GLU A 38 8.88 15.53 6.12
C GLU A 38 9.63 14.23 6.48
N ARG A 39 9.15 13.48 7.47
CA ARG A 39 9.73 12.15 7.80
C ARG A 39 9.56 11.17 6.66
N CYS A 40 8.39 11.17 6.00
CA CYS A 40 8.14 10.30 4.85
C CYS A 40 9.12 10.60 3.71
N ARG A 41 9.32 11.87 3.37
CA ARG A 41 10.30 12.28 2.36
C ARG A 41 11.69 11.77 2.69
N LYS A 42 12.17 12.02 3.91
CA LYS A 42 13.48 11.54 4.37
C LYS A 42 13.59 10.01 4.35
N SER A 43 12.50 9.31 4.69
CA SER A 43 12.50 7.84 4.63
C SER A 43 12.61 7.33 3.20
N ILE A 44 11.93 7.97 2.24
CA ILE A 44 12.03 7.61 0.81
C ILE A 44 13.47 7.88 0.30
N GLU A 45 14.05 9.03 0.65
CA GLU A 45 15.43 9.37 0.31
C GLU A 45 16.42 8.34 0.88
N GLN A 46 16.27 7.97 2.16
CA GLN A 46 17.09 6.97 2.82
C GLN A 46 16.97 5.58 2.18
N ASN A 47 15.74 5.15 1.84
CA ASN A 47 15.54 3.89 1.13
C ASN A 47 16.33 3.86 -0.20
N TRP A 48 16.40 4.98 -0.91
CA TRP A 48 17.19 5.09 -2.13
C TRP A 48 18.70 5.08 -1.84
N ASP A 49 19.15 5.73 -0.78
CA ASP A 49 20.55 5.71 -0.37
C ASP A 49 21.01 4.29 0.00
N ASP A 50 20.14 3.54 0.69
CA ASP A 50 20.39 2.14 1.01
C ASP A 50 20.48 1.27 -0.27
N LEU A 51 19.58 1.46 -1.23
CA LEU A 51 19.63 0.75 -2.52
C LEU A 51 20.92 1.08 -3.31
N ILE A 52 21.38 2.32 -3.27
CA ILE A 52 22.63 2.74 -3.92
C ILE A 52 23.83 2.09 -3.21
N ALA A 53 23.86 2.10 -1.88
CA ALA A 53 24.92 1.49 -1.08
C ALA A 53 25.08 -0.01 -1.35
N GLU A 54 23.96 -0.71 -1.59
CA GLU A 54 23.91 -2.13 -1.95
C GLU A 54 24.14 -2.40 -3.47
N GLY A 55 24.38 -1.35 -4.26
CA GLY A 55 24.63 -1.48 -5.70
C GLY A 55 23.38 -1.86 -6.53
N LEU A 56 22.19 -1.70 -5.96
CA LEU A 56 20.89 -2.00 -6.60
C LEU A 56 20.32 -0.80 -7.37
N ALA A 57 20.87 0.39 -7.16
CA ALA A 57 20.45 1.62 -7.84
C ALA A 57 21.65 2.57 -8.03
N THR A 58 21.43 3.68 -8.74
CA THR A 58 22.39 4.76 -8.94
C THR A 58 21.78 6.10 -8.51
N GLU A 59 22.61 7.13 -8.32
CA GLU A 59 22.14 8.51 -8.07
C GLU A 59 21.20 9.01 -9.16
N GLY A 60 21.44 8.66 -10.42
CA GLY A 60 20.57 8.99 -11.54
C GLY A 60 19.18 8.34 -11.41
N ASN A 61 19.12 7.08 -10.94
CA ASN A 61 17.85 6.40 -10.64
C ASN A 61 17.10 7.10 -9.49
N LYS A 62 17.78 7.43 -8.40
CA LYS A 62 17.22 8.17 -7.27
C LYS A 62 16.63 9.50 -7.72
N GLN A 63 17.40 10.31 -8.45
CA GLN A 63 16.94 11.61 -8.93
C GLN A 63 15.69 11.51 -9.81
N ALA A 64 15.68 10.55 -10.75
CA ALA A 64 14.54 10.32 -11.63
C ALA A 64 13.30 9.87 -10.86
N ALA A 65 13.46 8.94 -9.91
CA ALA A 65 12.36 8.43 -9.09
C ALA A 65 11.80 9.51 -8.16
N MET A 66 12.65 10.29 -7.49
CA MET A 66 12.20 11.36 -6.59
C MET A 66 11.39 12.45 -7.30
N ALA A 67 11.56 12.63 -8.59
CA ALA A 67 10.73 13.53 -9.41
C ALA A 67 9.30 13.02 -9.63
N LEU A 68 9.03 11.72 -9.35
CA LEU A 68 7.73 11.08 -9.53
C LEU A 68 6.87 11.08 -8.26
N VAL A 69 7.41 11.50 -7.10
CA VAL A 69 6.66 11.49 -5.86
C VAL A 69 6.12 12.86 -5.49
N THR A 70 4.82 12.93 -5.22
CA THR A 70 4.15 14.06 -4.56
C THR A 70 3.80 13.67 -3.14
N ILE A 71 4.11 14.52 -2.15
CA ILE A 71 3.81 14.25 -0.74
C ILE A 71 3.03 15.44 -0.20
N THR A 72 1.81 15.19 0.29
CA THR A 72 0.88 16.26 0.72
C THR A 72 -0.01 15.81 1.87
N ASN A 73 -0.61 16.77 2.59
CA ASN A 73 -1.67 16.53 3.57
C ASN A 73 -3.06 16.91 3.04
N ASP A 74 -3.16 17.31 1.78
CA ASP A 74 -4.44 17.66 1.16
C ASP A 74 -5.10 16.43 0.51
N PRO A 75 -6.24 15.92 1.04
CA PRO A 75 -6.95 14.79 0.45
C PRO A 75 -7.52 15.07 -0.95
N ALA A 76 -7.71 16.36 -1.32
CA ALA A 76 -8.18 16.72 -2.65
C ALA A 76 -7.19 16.30 -3.76
N ALA A 77 -5.92 16.08 -3.41
CA ALA A 77 -4.94 15.50 -4.32
C ALA A 77 -5.32 14.08 -4.82
N LEU A 78 -6.28 13.40 -4.18
CA LEU A 78 -6.78 12.08 -4.60
C LEU A 78 -7.75 12.12 -5.79
N GLN A 79 -8.26 13.29 -6.19
CA GLN A 79 -9.40 13.44 -7.10
C GLN A 79 -9.35 12.59 -8.37
N GLU A 80 -8.18 12.35 -8.90
CA GLU A 80 -8.00 11.55 -10.11
C GLU A 80 -7.41 10.15 -9.87
N HIS A 81 -7.13 9.81 -8.60
CA HIS A 81 -6.51 8.51 -8.30
C HIS A 81 -7.53 7.39 -8.38
N THR A 82 -7.10 6.29 -8.99
CA THR A 82 -7.94 5.10 -9.24
C THR A 82 -7.50 3.90 -8.40
N PHE A 83 -6.35 4.00 -7.72
CA PHE A 83 -5.82 2.97 -6.86
C PHE A 83 -5.12 3.59 -5.64
N VAL A 84 -5.52 3.20 -4.44
CA VAL A 84 -4.96 3.70 -3.19
C VAL A 84 -4.47 2.54 -2.33
N PHE A 85 -3.17 2.51 -2.05
CA PHE A 85 -2.63 1.68 -0.97
C PHE A 85 -2.89 2.39 0.37
N GLU A 86 -3.64 1.76 1.26
CA GLU A 86 -3.87 2.29 2.60
C GLU A 86 -2.85 1.70 3.56
N ALA A 87 -2.04 2.56 4.18
CA ALA A 87 -0.91 2.22 5.04
C ALA A 87 -0.90 3.06 6.33
N VAL A 88 -2.10 3.28 6.92
CA VAL A 88 -2.23 3.97 8.21
C VAL A 88 -2.15 2.99 9.39
N ALA A 89 -2.20 3.52 10.62
CA ALA A 89 -2.13 2.71 11.84
C ALA A 89 -3.22 1.62 11.90
N GLU A 90 -2.96 0.56 12.67
CA GLU A 90 -3.81 -0.65 12.77
C GLU A 90 -5.03 -0.44 13.70
N GLY A 91 -5.72 0.69 13.58
CA GLY A 91 -6.95 1.00 14.29
C GLY A 91 -8.16 1.01 13.36
N THR A 92 -9.27 0.38 13.76
CA THR A 92 -10.49 0.34 12.94
C THR A 92 -11.14 1.71 12.76
N GLU A 93 -11.10 2.57 13.79
CA GLU A 93 -11.66 3.91 13.72
C GLU A 93 -10.81 4.81 12.82
N GLU A 94 -9.48 4.74 12.93
CA GLU A 94 -8.56 5.46 12.06
C GLU A 94 -8.75 5.03 10.60
N LYS A 95 -8.87 3.72 10.33
CA LYS A 95 -9.09 3.20 8.99
C LYS A 95 -10.46 3.62 8.44
N ARG A 96 -11.53 3.62 9.26
CA ARG A 96 -12.86 4.11 8.85
C ARG A 96 -12.77 5.54 8.35
N ALA A 97 -12.19 6.46 9.15
CA ALA A 97 -12.06 7.86 8.79
C ALA A 97 -11.25 8.07 7.49
N VAL A 98 -10.20 7.26 7.31
CA VAL A 98 -9.37 7.27 6.10
C VAL A 98 -10.15 6.75 4.89
N TYR A 99 -10.88 5.66 5.02
CA TYR A 99 -11.71 5.12 3.92
C TYR A 99 -12.80 6.10 3.49
N GLU A 100 -13.50 6.73 4.45
CA GLU A 100 -14.46 7.79 4.15
C GLU A 100 -13.80 8.94 3.37
N THR A 101 -12.59 9.35 3.78
CA THR A 101 -11.84 10.40 3.10
C THR A 101 -11.45 9.97 1.67
N ILE A 102 -10.99 8.74 1.47
CA ILE A 102 -10.64 8.22 0.14
C ILE A 102 -11.89 8.16 -0.75
N GLU A 103 -13.01 7.61 -0.26
CA GLU A 103 -14.24 7.49 -1.02
C GLU A 103 -14.86 8.83 -1.42
N GLN A 104 -14.66 9.88 -0.60
CA GLN A 104 -15.14 11.24 -0.89
C GLN A 104 -14.27 12.01 -1.89
N ASN A 105 -12.98 11.72 -1.96
CA ASN A 105 -12.02 12.53 -2.71
C ASN A 105 -11.43 11.83 -3.95
N ALA A 106 -11.38 10.51 -3.99
CA ALA A 106 -10.81 9.77 -5.11
C ALA A 106 -11.81 9.54 -6.24
N ALA A 107 -11.34 8.97 -7.35
CA ALA A 107 -12.20 8.59 -8.48
C ALA A 107 -13.31 7.60 -8.04
N PRO A 108 -14.53 7.65 -8.63
CA PRO A 108 -15.64 6.79 -8.21
C PRO A 108 -15.37 5.28 -8.31
N ASN A 109 -14.38 4.88 -9.11
CA ASN A 109 -13.96 3.49 -9.30
C ASN A 109 -12.65 3.17 -8.58
N VAL A 110 -12.28 3.95 -7.56
CA VAL A 110 -11.04 3.73 -6.80
C VAL A 110 -11.01 2.35 -6.16
N VAL A 111 -9.90 1.66 -6.32
CA VAL A 111 -9.57 0.45 -5.54
C VAL A 111 -8.85 0.87 -4.27
N ILE A 112 -9.27 0.34 -3.14
CA ILE A 112 -8.62 0.52 -1.84
C ILE A 112 -7.94 -0.80 -1.47
N ALA A 113 -6.61 -0.80 -1.44
CA ALA A 113 -5.79 -1.94 -1.07
C ALA A 113 -5.16 -1.69 0.32
N SER A 114 -5.72 -2.28 1.36
CA SER A 114 -5.19 -2.12 2.71
C SER A 114 -3.90 -2.90 2.89
N CYS A 115 -2.88 -2.26 3.46
CA CYS A 115 -1.61 -2.89 3.83
C CYS A 115 -1.63 -3.50 5.24
N THR A 116 -2.80 -3.68 5.84
CA THR A 116 -2.91 -4.29 7.19
C THR A 116 -2.25 -5.66 7.25
N SER A 117 -1.63 -5.95 8.38
CA SER A 117 -1.03 -7.26 8.67
C SER A 117 -1.88 -8.16 9.57
N SER A 118 -2.97 -7.61 10.15
CA SER A 118 -3.68 -8.26 11.26
C SER A 118 -5.20 -8.17 11.20
N ILE A 119 -5.76 -7.11 10.60
CA ILE A 119 -7.21 -6.91 10.58
C ILE A 119 -7.83 -7.80 9.50
N ASP A 120 -8.90 -8.50 9.87
CA ASP A 120 -9.64 -9.37 8.96
C ASP A 120 -10.29 -8.56 7.82
N ALA A 121 -10.28 -9.11 6.60
CA ALA A 121 -10.83 -8.45 5.42
C ALA A 121 -12.34 -8.18 5.54
N GLU A 122 -13.09 -9.07 6.21
CA GLU A 122 -14.53 -8.86 6.46
C GLU A 122 -14.77 -7.69 7.42
N ILE A 123 -13.88 -7.49 8.42
CA ILE A 123 -13.95 -6.33 9.32
C ILE A 123 -13.73 -5.05 8.52
N LEU A 124 -12.69 -5.00 7.67
CA LEU A 124 -12.41 -3.84 6.82
C LEU A 124 -13.57 -3.54 5.85
N ALA A 125 -14.20 -4.58 5.29
CA ALA A 125 -15.36 -4.44 4.41
C ALA A 125 -16.55 -3.74 5.11
N GLY A 126 -16.67 -3.87 6.43
CA GLY A 126 -17.67 -3.17 7.24
C GLY A 126 -17.33 -1.69 7.53
N LEU A 127 -16.14 -1.21 7.13
CA LEU A 127 -15.68 0.16 7.37
C LEU A 127 -15.81 1.08 6.16
N VAL A 128 -16.12 0.53 4.98
CA VAL A 128 -16.24 1.26 3.70
C VAL A 128 -17.68 1.30 3.21
N SER A 129 -18.03 2.30 2.41
CA SER A 129 -19.35 2.39 1.75
C SER A 129 -19.44 1.46 0.54
N HIS A 130 -18.31 1.18 -0.10
CA HIS A 130 -18.20 0.39 -1.33
C HIS A 130 -17.25 -0.81 -1.14
N PRO A 131 -17.67 -1.84 -0.38
CA PRO A 131 -16.81 -2.98 -0.07
C PRO A 131 -16.33 -3.74 -1.31
N GLU A 132 -17.08 -3.71 -2.42
CA GLU A 132 -16.66 -4.35 -3.66
C GLU A 132 -15.33 -3.83 -4.22
N ARG A 133 -14.89 -2.64 -3.79
CA ARG A 133 -13.65 -1.98 -4.23
C ARG A 133 -12.49 -2.11 -3.22
N LEU A 134 -12.70 -2.85 -2.14
CA LEU A 134 -11.70 -3.06 -1.09
C LEU A 134 -11.16 -4.48 -1.10
N LEU A 135 -9.88 -4.61 -0.85
CA LEU A 135 -9.17 -5.85 -0.52
C LEU A 135 -7.94 -5.56 0.36
N ILE A 136 -7.29 -6.59 0.83
CA ILE A 136 -5.98 -6.46 1.47
C ILE A 136 -4.89 -6.79 0.45
N ALA A 137 -3.87 -5.95 0.38
CA ALA A 137 -2.61 -6.22 -0.30
C ALA A 137 -1.48 -6.08 0.74
N HIS A 138 -1.24 -7.17 1.48
CA HIS A 138 -0.31 -7.23 2.60
C HIS A 138 1.13 -7.40 2.11
N PRO A 139 1.97 -6.36 2.16
CA PRO A 139 3.37 -6.44 1.79
C PRO A 139 4.23 -6.90 2.98
N PHE A 140 5.46 -7.33 2.70
CA PHE A 140 6.46 -7.64 3.72
C PHE A 140 7.55 -6.59 3.74
N GLN A 141 8.03 -6.25 4.95
CA GLN A 141 9.08 -5.24 5.13
C GLN A 141 10.49 -5.81 4.90
N PRO A 142 11.36 -5.06 4.24
CA PRO A 142 11.15 -3.76 3.56
C PRO A 142 10.40 -3.92 2.23
N VAL A 143 9.27 -3.20 2.06
CA VAL A 143 8.33 -3.39 0.93
C VAL A 143 8.99 -3.21 -0.44
N HIS A 144 9.93 -2.28 -0.56
CA HIS A 144 10.64 -1.99 -1.80
C HIS A 144 11.68 -3.07 -2.16
N MET A 145 12.07 -3.94 -1.21
CA MET A 145 13.05 -5.01 -1.42
C MET A 145 12.41 -6.39 -1.48
N LEU A 146 11.47 -6.70 -0.58
CA LEU A 146 10.81 -8.01 -0.55
C LEU A 146 9.67 -8.08 -1.57
N PRO A 147 9.71 -9.04 -2.52
CA PRO A 147 8.74 -9.05 -3.61
C PRO A 147 7.38 -9.63 -3.23
N LEU A 148 7.27 -10.34 -2.09
CA LEU A 148 6.06 -11.05 -1.71
C LEU A 148 4.94 -10.09 -1.28
N VAL A 149 3.73 -10.32 -1.81
CA VAL A 149 2.49 -9.67 -1.39
C VAL A 149 1.39 -10.71 -1.24
N GLU A 150 0.72 -10.73 -0.11
CA GLU A 150 -0.51 -11.51 0.09
C GLU A 150 -1.71 -10.66 -0.28
N VAL A 151 -2.48 -11.09 -1.27
CA VAL A 151 -3.76 -10.46 -1.64
C VAL A 151 -4.89 -11.25 -1.01
N VAL A 152 -5.63 -10.60 -0.11
CA VAL A 152 -6.73 -11.24 0.61
C VAL A 152 -8.04 -10.54 0.25
N ARG A 153 -8.96 -11.32 -0.30
CA ARG A 153 -10.31 -10.86 -0.63
C ARG A 153 -11.30 -11.22 0.47
N HIS A 154 -12.38 -10.49 0.56
CA HIS A 154 -13.58 -10.83 1.32
C HIS A 154 -14.73 -11.19 0.38
N GLU A 155 -15.86 -11.63 0.91
CA GLU A 155 -16.99 -12.15 0.12
C GLU A 155 -17.55 -11.17 -0.91
N LYS A 156 -17.50 -9.85 -0.60
CA LYS A 156 -18.03 -8.81 -1.48
C LYS A 156 -16.99 -8.20 -2.43
N THR A 157 -15.71 -8.56 -2.34
CA THR A 157 -14.68 -8.03 -3.25
C THR A 157 -14.99 -8.39 -4.70
N ALA A 158 -15.11 -7.38 -5.58
CA ALA A 158 -15.38 -7.59 -6.98
C ALA A 158 -14.18 -8.23 -7.71
N GLU A 159 -14.44 -9.07 -8.72
CA GLU A 159 -13.38 -9.67 -9.54
C GLU A 159 -12.55 -8.62 -10.30
N ASP A 160 -13.17 -7.50 -10.70
CA ASP A 160 -12.45 -6.37 -11.31
C ASP A 160 -11.41 -5.76 -10.34
N THR A 161 -11.78 -5.61 -9.07
CA THR A 161 -10.88 -5.12 -8.01
C THR A 161 -9.66 -6.03 -7.86
N VAL A 162 -9.87 -7.35 -7.84
CA VAL A 162 -8.79 -8.34 -7.78
C VAL A 162 -7.93 -8.24 -9.03
N THR A 163 -8.55 -8.26 -10.21
CA THR A 163 -7.83 -8.23 -11.51
C THR A 163 -6.95 -6.98 -11.63
N ARG A 164 -7.49 -5.81 -11.29
CA ARG A 164 -6.74 -4.54 -11.31
C ARG A 164 -5.58 -4.54 -10.32
N THR A 165 -5.80 -5.09 -9.13
CA THR A 165 -4.74 -5.23 -8.11
C THR A 165 -3.62 -6.13 -8.59
N LEU A 166 -3.96 -7.30 -9.15
CA LEU A 166 -2.96 -8.24 -9.66
C LEU A 166 -2.15 -7.64 -10.81
N ALA A 167 -2.81 -6.96 -11.76
CA ALA A 167 -2.14 -6.30 -12.88
C ALA A 167 -1.19 -5.18 -12.41
N LEU A 168 -1.59 -4.40 -11.38
CA LEU A 168 -0.71 -3.39 -10.80
C LEU A 168 0.48 -4.03 -10.09
N LEU A 169 0.27 -5.06 -9.27
CA LEU A 169 1.34 -5.76 -8.56
C LEU A 169 2.32 -6.44 -9.52
N GLU A 170 1.84 -6.97 -10.64
CA GLU A 170 2.69 -7.49 -11.72
C GLU A 170 3.56 -6.38 -12.32
N THR A 171 2.99 -5.21 -12.62
CA THR A 171 3.73 -4.03 -13.09
C THR A 171 4.81 -3.58 -12.09
N LEU A 172 4.54 -3.74 -10.78
CA LEU A 172 5.48 -3.47 -9.71
C LEU A 172 6.45 -4.64 -9.43
N HIS A 173 6.46 -5.67 -10.28
CA HIS A 173 7.31 -6.87 -10.15
C HIS A 173 7.14 -7.60 -8.80
N ARG A 174 5.91 -7.70 -8.31
CA ARG A 174 5.62 -8.41 -7.05
C ARG A 174 5.26 -9.87 -7.30
N GLN A 175 5.64 -10.72 -6.35
CA GLN A 175 5.23 -12.14 -6.28
C GLN A 175 3.96 -12.22 -5.43
N VAL A 176 2.85 -12.59 -6.04
CA VAL A 176 1.53 -12.50 -5.39
C VAL A 176 1.04 -13.89 -4.97
N VAL A 177 0.56 -13.99 -3.73
CA VAL A 177 -0.22 -15.12 -3.23
C VAL A 177 -1.64 -14.61 -2.98
N VAL A 178 -2.62 -15.17 -3.70
CA VAL A 178 -4.04 -14.81 -3.53
C VAL A 178 -4.68 -15.75 -2.52
N LEU A 179 -5.24 -15.19 -1.46
CA LEU A 179 -6.04 -15.91 -0.47
C LEU A 179 -7.53 -15.66 -0.75
N ASN A 180 -8.25 -16.71 -1.10
CA ASN A 180 -9.69 -16.66 -1.38
C ASN A 180 -10.57 -16.56 -0.12
N ARG A 181 -9.96 -16.64 1.05
CA ARG A 181 -10.61 -16.46 2.36
C ARG A 181 -9.70 -15.65 3.27
N SER A 182 -10.29 -14.73 4.00
CA SER A 182 -9.62 -14.09 5.12
C SER A 182 -9.43 -15.10 6.25
N VAL A 183 -8.22 -15.17 6.77
CA VAL A 183 -7.88 -15.97 7.96
C VAL A 183 -6.94 -15.14 8.84
N PRO A 184 -7.07 -15.20 10.17
CA PRO A 184 -6.23 -14.43 11.08
C PRO A 184 -4.73 -14.69 10.83
N GLY A 185 -3.96 -13.62 10.58
CA GLY A 185 -2.53 -13.71 10.29
C GLY A 185 -2.18 -14.17 8.87
N PHE A 186 -3.16 -14.26 7.98
CA PHE A 186 -3.02 -14.65 6.57
C PHE A 186 -2.22 -15.96 6.39
N LEU A 187 -1.24 -16.03 5.50
CA LEU A 187 -0.46 -17.26 5.27
C LEU A 187 0.89 -17.22 5.99
N VAL A 188 1.74 -16.23 5.71
CA VAL A 188 3.13 -16.19 6.19
C VAL A 188 3.21 -16.00 7.69
N ASN A 189 2.39 -15.09 8.27
CA ASN A 189 2.35 -14.90 9.72
C ASN A 189 1.90 -16.17 10.46
N ARG A 190 1.01 -16.98 9.87
CA ARG A 190 0.61 -18.29 10.42
C ARG A 190 1.75 -19.29 10.40
N PHE A 191 2.54 -19.35 9.34
CA PHE A 191 3.74 -20.19 9.28
C PHE A 191 4.77 -19.76 10.32
N ALA A 192 5.03 -18.44 10.42
CA ALA A 192 5.94 -17.91 11.43
C ALA A 192 5.48 -18.29 12.85
N GLN A 193 4.19 -18.14 13.18
CA GLN A 193 3.65 -18.51 14.48
C GLN A 193 3.74 -20.02 14.75
N ALA A 194 3.51 -20.86 13.74
CA ALA A 194 3.67 -22.31 13.88
C ALA A 194 5.12 -22.68 14.21
N LEU A 195 6.09 -22.09 13.51
CA LEU A 195 7.52 -22.31 13.78
C LEU A 195 7.93 -21.83 15.19
N PHE A 196 7.44 -20.66 15.62
CA PHE A 196 7.72 -20.15 16.97
C PHE A 196 7.11 -21.01 18.10
N ARG A 197 6.04 -21.76 17.83
CA ARG A 197 5.45 -22.66 18.85
C ARG A 197 6.26 -23.95 19.02
N GLU A 198 7.01 -24.36 17.99
CA GLU A 198 7.83 -25.57 18.00
C GLU A 198 9.29 -25.32 18.41
N SER A 199 9.70 -24.07 18.60
CA SER A 199 11.05 -23.65 19.00
C SER A 199 11.10 -23.30 20.50
#